data_350f2b3ffb2718e88176c07531ba7797
#
_entry.id   350f2b3ffb2718e88176c07531ba7797
#
_cell.length_a   1.000
_cell.length_b   1.000
_cell.length_c   1.000
_cell.angle_alpha   90.00
_cell.angle_beta   90.00
_cell.angle_gamma   90.00
#
_symmetry.space_group_name_H-M   'P 1'
#
loop_
_entity.id
_entity.type
_entity.pdbx_description
1 polymer ?
#
loop_
_entity_poly.entity_id
_entity_poly.type
_entity_poly.pdbx_seq_one_letter_code
_entity_poly.pdbx_strand_id
1 'polypeptide(L)'
;MSKARPYYDLSYKLEVAKMVVDQGLTQMQVCKDLSISQSALARWVKQYRAEVRGESGIGKPLTAEQQRIRALETENRQLREDVVLLKKASAFFAKHQK
;
A
#
# COMPACT_ATOMS: atom_id res chain seq x y z
N MET A 1 6.09 -7.86 -31.91
CA MET A 1 6.78 -7.88 -30.61
C MET A 1 5.89 -7.30 -29.53
N SER A 2 5.55 -8.09 -28.56
CA SER A 2 4.82 -7.59 -27.42
C SER A 2 5.76 -6.77 -26.56
N LYS A 3 5.42 -5.53 -26.33
CA LYS A 3 6.18 -4.72 -25.38
C LYS A 3 5.69 -5.10 -23.99
N ALA A 4 6.56 -5.65 -23.18
CA ALA A 4 6.25 -5.86 -21.78
C ALA A 4 5.94 -4.51 -21.14
N ARG A 5 4.91 -4.45 -20.30
CA ARG A 5 4.64 -3.24 -19.54
C ARG A 5 5.82 -2.97 -18.63
N PRO A 6 6.35 -1.73 -18.59
CA PRO A 6 7.43 -1.44 -17.66
C PRO A 6 6.98 -1.71 -16.24
N TYR A 7 7.81 -2.40 -15.50
CA TYR A 7 7.59 -2.65 -14.09
C TYR A 7 8.36 -1.63 -13.28
N TYR A 8 7.66 -0.94 -12.38
CA TYR A 8 8.27 0.00 -11.47
C TYR A 8 8.07 -0.50 -10.04
N ASP A 9 9.15 -0.62 -9.28
CA ASP A 9 9.01 -1.06 -7.89
C ASP A 9 8.48 0.09 -7.01
N LEU A 10 8.10 -0.25 -5.79
CA LEU A 10 7.47 0.71 -4.88
C LEU A 10 8.42 1.85 -4.51
N SER A 11 9.69 1.56 -4.31
CA SER A 11 10.66 2.61 -3.96
C SER A 11 10.85 3.60 -5.09
N TYR A 12 10.85 3.15 -6.33
CA TYR A 12 10.94 4.02 -7.50
C TYR A 12 9.72 4.93 -7.59
N LYS A 13 8.52 4.36 -7.47
CA LYS A 13 7.27 5.12 -7.51
C LYS A 13 7.25 6.19 -6.43
N LEU A 14 7.70 5.85 -5.24
CA LEU A 14 7.76 6.77 -4.11
C LEU A 14 8.71 7.94 -4.42
N GLU A 15 9.91 7.65 -4.89
CA GLU A 15 10.89 8.68 -5.19
C GLU A 15 10.38 9.64 -6.27
N VAL A 16 9.76 9.09 -7.32
CA VAL A 16 9.22 9.90 -8.41
C VAL A 16 8.05 10.76 -7.93
N ALA A 17 7.16 10.21 -7.11
CA ALA A 17 6.06 10.97 -6.53
C ALA A 17 6.58 12.12 -5.65
N LYS A 18 7.64 11.88 -4.88
CA LYS A 18 8.28 12.92 -4.08
C LYS A 18 8.85 14.05 -4.90
N MET A 19 9.37 13.76 -6.09
CA MET A 19 9.89 14.80 -6.98
C MET A 19 8.80 15.83 -7.33
N VAL A 20 7.58 15.37 -7.51
CA VAL A 20 6.45 16.25 -7.81
C VAL A 20 5.94 16.94 -6.55
N VAL A 21 5.65 16.17 -5.51
CA VAL A 21 4.95 16.69 -4.32
C VAL A 21 5.89 17.46 -3.40
N ASP A 22 7.05 16.89 -3.10
CA ASP A 22 7.98 17.47 -2.13
C ASP A 22 8.96 18.46 -2.75
N GLN A 23 9.40 18.20 -3.97
CA GLN A 23 10.39 19.04 -4.65
C GLN A 23 9.75 20.07 -5.58
N GLY A 24 8.45 19.99 -5.81
CA GLY A 24 7.73 20.98 -6.59
C GLY A 24 7.92 20.89 -8.10
N LEU A 25 8.45 19.79 -8.62
CA LEU A 25 8.58 19.61 -10.05
C LEU A 25 7.20 19.37 -10.68
N THR A 26 7.02 19.82 -11.93
CA THR A 26 5.75 19.58 -12.61
C THR A 26 5.67 18.14 -13.08
N GLN A 27 4.45 17.59 -13.11
CA GLN A 27 4.24 16.22 -13.60
C GLN A 27 4.70 16.07 -15.05
N MET A 28 4.45 17.08 -15.87
CA MET A 28 4.85 17.07 -17.27
C MET A 28 6.37 16.94 -17.41
N GLN A 29 7.11 17.71 -16.63
CA GLN A 29 8.57 17.69 -16.68
C GLN A 29 9.11 16.32 -16.25
N VAL A 30 8.57 15.78 -15.17
CA VAL A 30 9.01 14.46 -14.67
C VAL A 30 8.68 13.35 -15.67
N CYS A 31 7.48 13.37 -16.26
CA CYS A 31 7.10 12.40 -17.28
C CYS A 31 8.06 12.43 -18.46
N LYS A 32 8.42 13.63 -18.90
CA LYS A 32 9.34 13.82 -20.02
C LYS A 32 10.73 13.31 -19.69
N ASP A 33 11.27 13.71 -18.54
CA ASP A 33 12.64 13.38 -18.16
C ASP A 33 12.84 11.91 -17.87
N LEU A 34 11.83 11.26 -17.29
CA LEU A 34 11.94 9.85 -16.87
C LEU A 34 11.21 8.88 -17.80
N SER A 35 10.63 9.39 -18.87
CA SER A 35 9.87 8.58 -19.84
C SER A 35 8.77 7.76 -19.17
N ILE A 36 8.02 8.41 -18.28
CA ILE A 36 6.89 7.81 -17.55
C ILE A 36 5.60 8.34 -18.16
N SER A 37 4.57 7.50 -18.28
CA SER A 37 3.27 7.95 -18.77
C SER A 37 2.63 8.90 -17.78
N GLN A 38 1.85 9.86 -18.29
CA GLN A 38 1.15 10.83 -17.44
C GLN A 38 0.17 10.14 -16.50
N SER A 39 -0.53 9.13 -17.00
CA SER A 39 -1.52 8.41 -16.18
C SER A 39 -0.86 7.65 -15.03
N ALA A 40 0.30 7.03 -15.28
CA ALA A 40 1.03 6.33 -14.23
C ALA A 40 1.51 7.30 -13.15
N LEU A 41 2.16 8.38 -13.58
CA LEU A 41 2.66 9.38 -12.63
C LEU A 41 1.53 10.03 -11.83
N ALA A 42 0.42 10.35 -12.48
CA ALA A 42 -0.73 10.93 -11.78
C ALA A 42 -1.26 10.01 -10.69
N ARG A 43 -1.30 8.70 -10.95
CA ARG A 43 -1.72 7.72 -9.93
C ARG A 43 -0.77 7.69 -8.75
N TRP A 44 0.54 7.68 -9.01
CA TRP A 44 1.55 7.64 -7.94
C TRP A 44 1.51 8.90 -7.09
N VAL A 45 1.36 10.05 -7.73
CA VAL A 45 1.26 11.35 -7.02
C VAL A 45 0.00 11.39 -6.16
N LYS A 46 -1.12 10.97 -6.71
CA LYS A 46 -2.38 10.92 -5.97
C LYS A 46 -2.28 10.00 -4.75
N GLN A 47 -1.68 8.83 -4.95
CA GLN A 47 -1.51 7.87 -3.88
C GLN A 47 -0.58 8.40 -2.80
N TYR A 48 0.56 8.98 -3.19
CA TYR A 48 1.51 9.54 -2.24
C TYR A 48 0.86 10.65 -1.40
N ARG A 49 0.11 11.54 -2.04
CA ARG A 49 -0.59 12.61 -1.34
C ARG A 49 -1.60 12.06 -0.33
N ALA A 50 -2.34 11.03 -0.72
CA ALA A 50 -3.29 10.39 0.19
C ALA A 50 -2.58 9.78 1.39
N GLU A 51 -1.48 9.07 1.15
CA GLU A 51 -0.72 8.41 2.21
C GLU A 51 -0.10 9.41 3.18
N VAL A 52 0.38 10.55 2.68
CA VAL A 52 0.92 11.63 3.52
C VAL A 52 -0.16 12.19 4.44
N ARG A 53 -1.41 12.23 3.97
CA ARG A 53 -2.54 12.65 4.80
C ARG A 53 -3.01 11.56 5.78
N GLY A 54 -2.38 10.40 5.78
CA GLY A 54 -2.77 9.28 6.62
C GLY A 54 -3.89 8.43 6.06
N GLU A 55 -4.25 8.63 4.80
CA GLU A 55 -5.31 7.87 4.12
C GLU A 55 -4.72 6.69 3.38
N SER A 56 -5.49 5.59 3.28
CA SER A 56 -5.13 4.46 2.43
C SER A 56 -5.30 4.84 0.98
N GLY A 57 -4.25 4.64 0.17
CA GLY A 57 -4.37 4.78 -1.27
C GLY A 57 -4.91 3.51 -1.92
N ILE A 58 -4.95 3.52 -3.24
CA ILE A 58 -5.33 2.36 -4.03
C ILE A 58 -4.08 1.52 -4.31
N GLY A 59 -4.17 0.21 -4.09
CA GLY A 59 -3.06 -0.70 -4.34
C GLY A 59 -2.09 -0.78 -3.19
N LYS A 60 -0.87 -1.24 -3.48
CA LYS A 60 0.15 -1.40 -2.45
C LYS A 60 0.65 -0.04 -1.97
N PRO A 61 0.79 0.16 -0.66
CA PRO A 61 1.28 1.44 -0.13
C PRO A 61 2.69 1.77 -0.62
N LEU A 62 2.92 3.04 -0.90
CA LEU A 62 4.23 3.53 -1.32
C LEU A 62 5.11 3.87 -0.11
N THR A 63 4.53 4.48 0.93
CA THR A 63 5.29 4.92 2.09
C THR A 63 5.49 3.79 3.09
N ALA A 64 6.62 3.81 3.78
CA ALA A 64 6.92 2.82 4.82
C ALA A 64 5.88 2.85 5.93
N GLU A 65 5.40 4.04 6.27
CA GLU A 65 4.38 4.20 7.31
C GLU A 65 3.08 3.48 6.94
N GLN A 66 2.59 3.68 5.72
CA GLN A 66 1.37 3.01 5.27
C GLN A 66 1.58 1.52 5.06
N GLN A 67 2.77 1.09 4.67
CA GLN A 67 3.11 -0.32 4.58
C GLN A 67 3.01 -0.97 5.96
N ARG A 68 3.53 -0.30 6.98
CA ARG A 68 3.46 -0.79 8.36
C ARG A 68 2.03 -0.83 8.88
N ILE A 69 1.25 0.21 8.60
CA ILE A 69 -0.17 0.26 9.00
C ILE A 69 -0.91 -0.93 8.40
N ARG A 70 -0.72 -1.18 7.12
CA ARG A 70 -1.40 -2.29 6.43
C ARG A 70 -0.97 -3.65 6.99
N ALA A 71 0.31 -3.80 7.30
CA ALA A 71 0.82 -5.02 7.92
C ALA A 71 0.20 -5.23 9.30
N LEU A 72 0.09 -4.17 10.10
CA LEU A 72 -0.51 -4.23 11.43
C LEU A 72 -2.01 -4.52 11.36
N GLU A 73 -2.71 -3.97 10.38
CA GLU A 73 -4.12 -4.25 10.16
C GLU A 73 -4.34 -5.74 9.84
N THR A 74 -3.48 -6.30 8.99
CA THR A 74 -3.55 -7.72 8.64
C THR A 74 -3.29 -8.59 9.86
N GLU A 75 -2.25 -8.28 10.62
CA GLU A 75 -1.92 -8.99 11.85
C GLU A 75 -3.05 -8.89 12.86
N ASN A 76 -3.64 -7.72 13.02
CA ASN A 76 -4.74 -7.48 13.94
C ASN A 76 -5.95 -8.34 13.57
N ARG A 77 -6.28 -8.40 12.28
CA ARG A 77 -7.38 -9.23 11.79
C ARG A 77 -7.12 -10.70 12.06
N GLN A 78 -5.88 -11.16 11.81
CA GLN A 78 -5.50 -12.54 12.07
C GLN A 78 -5.61 -12.88 13.56
N LEU A 79 -5.14 -11.99 14.43
CA LEU A 79 -5.23 -12.20 15.86
C LEU A 79 -6.67 -12.25 16.35
N ARG A 80 -7.55 -11.42 15.78
CA ARG A 80 -8.98 -11.45 16.12
C ARG A 80 -9.62 -12.77 15.70
N GLU A 81 -9.26 -13.27 14.52
CA GLU A 81 -9.76 -14.56 14.05
C GLU A 81 -9.27 -15.69 14.95
N ASP A 82 -8.00 -15.63 15.37
CA ASP A 82 -7.43 -16.62 16.28
C ASP A 82 -8.15 -16.62 17.63
N VAL A 83 -8.49 -15.44 18.15
CA VAL A 83 -9.23 -15.33 19.41
C VAL A 83 -10.62 -15.96 19.28
N VAL A 84 -11.31 -15.69 18.16
CA VAL A 84 -12.63 -16.30 17.92
C VAL A 84 -12.51 -17.82 17.85
N LEU A 85 -11.51 -18.32 17.15
CA LEU A 85 -11.28 -19.76 17.02
C LEU A 85 -10.99 -20.39 18.39
N LEU A 86 -10.13 -19.77 19.18
CA LEU A 86 -9.79 -20.23 20.52
C LEU A 86 -11.00 -20.27 21.44
N LYS A 87 -11.85 -19.24 21.35
CA LYS A 87 -13.10 -19.22 22.14
C LYS A 87 -14.01 -20.36 21.75
N LYS A 88 -14.15 -20.64 20.46
CA LYS A 88 -14.97 -21.74 19.99
C LYS A 88 -14.41 -23.09 20.44
N ALA A 89 -13.09 -23.28 20.35
CA ALA A 89 -12.44 -24.48 20.79
C ALA A 89 -12.61 -24.68 22.29
N SER A 90 -12.45 -23.63 23.08
CA SER A 90 -12.63 -23.67 24.53
C SER A 90 -14.06 -24.07 24.91
N ALA A 91 -15.04 -23.47 24.23
CA ALA A 91 -16.45 -23.80 24.47
C ALA A 91 -16.75 -25.26 24.10
N PHE A 92 -16.17 -25.72 23.00
CA PHE A 92 -16.32 -27.11 22.58
C PHE A 92 -15.77 -28.08 23.63
N PHE A 93 -14.55 -27.84 24.11
CA PHE A 93 -13.94 -28.71 25.12
C PHE A 93 -14.70 -28.67 26.43
N ALA A 94 -15.16 -27.51 26.87
CA ALA A 94 -15.95 -27.37 28.09
C ALA A 94 -17.26 -28.18 28.00
N LYS A 95 -17.91 -28.13 26.83
CA LYS A 95 -19.16 -28.84 26.59
C LYS A 95 -18.97 -30.37 26.59
N HIS A 96 -17.81 -30.85 26.13
CA HIS A 96 -17.55 -32.27 26.00
C HIS A 96 -16.72 -32.86 27.14
N GLN A 97 -16.41 -32.07 28.14
CA GLN A 97 -15.77 -32.56 29.37
C GLN A 97 -16.79 -33.28 30.23
N LYS A 98 -16.42 -34.47 30.66
CA LYS A 98 -17.23 -35.23 31.60
C LYS A 98 -16.89 -34.83 33.03
#